data_bf72c0a2119d68847435d2f053de878d
#
_entry.id   bf72c0a2119d68847435d2f053de878d
#
_cell.length_a   1.000
_cell.length_b   1.000
_cell.length_c   1.000
_cell.angle_alpha   90.00
_cell.angle_beta   90.00
_cell.angle_gamma   90.00
#
_symmetry.space_group_name_H-M   'P 1'
#
loop_
_entity.id
_entity.type
_entity.pdbx_description
1 polymer ?
#
loop_
_entity_poly.entity_id
_entity_poly.type
_entity_poly.pdbx_seq_one_letter_code
_entity_poly.pdbx_strand_id
1 'polypeptide(L)'
;MHRRQFVQTALASPAIIAVRKPLSAADYDLVIHGGRVIDPAQRIDRTMDVAIRGGKVAALSPKTPVSPAKETIDASGQLVVPGLIDIHLHARDAELPPSAIMALGVTSMLDGGSRGADNVDQLIEVARTAPNRMRILLNIGRLGNNPNGRGEFLDSIDPADVSKARAAVEKHRQWIVGMKARLSRGIAADRDLEVLRRAVQVAGPFQIPIMIHMGDTASTLPQILAVLRPGDIVSHMYAPTPHGIMDQNGKILPEVREARRRGIRFDFGNGLNEHWNWDVAQSALKQGFPPDTISTDLTIAGRTDQVIDLPNVVSKFLYMGMPLDQAIACVTSNASRSIREFNAYGSLRVGAPADVTVLELTQGAFSFVDNYKNVRMGTQRLMTRAVVMGGKKVA
;
A
#
# COMPACT_ATOMS: atom_id res chain seq x y z
N MET A 1 -0.25 -9.98 -78.75
CA MET A 1 0.08 -10.39 -77.39
C MET A 1 -0.81 -9.61 -76.48
N HIS A 2 -1.91 -10.21 -75.97
CA HIS A 2 -2.87 -9.57 -75.04
C HIS A 2 -2.53 -9.95 -73.63
N ARG A 3 -2.20 -8.96 -72.77
CA ARG A 3 -2.08 -9.11 -71.31
C ARG A 3 -3.49 -8.99 -70.69
N ARG A 4 -3.97 -10.08 -70.11
CA ARG A 4 -5.19 -10.09 -69.29
C ARG A 4 -4.84 -9.58 -67.93
N GLN A 5 -5.46 -8.46 -67.48
CA GLN A 5 -5.46 -8.02 -66.09
C GLN A 5 -6.49 -8.85 -65.32
N PHE A 6 -6.01 -9.48 -64.26
CA PHE A 6 -6.89 -10.12 -63.25
C PHE A 6 -7.26 -9.04 -62.19
N VAL A 7 -8.54 -8.74 -62.13
CA VAL A 7 -9.11 -7.91 -61.04
C VAL A 7 -9.49 -8.87 -59.91
N GLN A 8 -8.76 -8.80 -58.79
CA GLN A 8 -9.17 -9.48 -57.55
C GLN A 8 -10.18 -8.61 -56.80
N THR A 9 -11.42 -9.04 -56.76
CA THR A 9 -12.48 -8.46 -55.96
C THR A 9 -12.32 -8.96 -54.52
N ALA A 10 -11.87 -8.10 -53.61
CA ALA A 10 -11.84 -8.38 -52.18
C ALA A 10 -13.27 -8.31 -51.63
N LEU A 11 -13.81 -9.43 -51.21
CA LEU A 11 -15.05 -9.49 -50.45
C LEU A 11 -14.77 -9.03 -49.00
N ALA A 12 -15.23 -7.84 -48.66
CA ALA A 12 -15.23 -7.35 -47.29
C ALA A 12 -16.32 -8.10 -46.50
N SER A 13 -15.91 -8.95 -45.58
CA SER A 13 -16.82 -9.54 -44.61
C SER A 13 -17.38 -8.45 -43.68
N PRO A 14 -18.70 -8.38 -43.45
CA PRO A 14 -19.25 -7.41 -42.49
C PRO A 14 -18.83 -7.80 -41.09
N ALA A 15 -18.11 -6.91 -40.41
CA ALA A 15 -17.86 -7.04 -38.98
C ALA A 15 -19.19 -7.01 -38.23
N ILE A 16 -19.60 -8.13 -37.68
CA ILE A 16 -20.76 -8.20 -36.77
C ILE A 16 -20.38 -7.45 -35.50
N ILE A 17 -20.79 -6.19 -35.42
CA ILE A 17 -20.77 -5.44 -34.16
C ILE A 17 -21.83 -6.11 -33.28
N ALA A 18 -21.38 -6.98 -32.38
CA ALA A 18 -22.23 -7.53 -31.33
C ALA A 18 -22.68 -6.37 -30.42
N VAL A 19 -23.86 -5.84 -30.67
CA VAL A 19 -24.54 -4.92 -29.79
C VAL A 19 -24.80 -5.69 -28.49
N ARG A 20 -23.92 -5.51 -27.49
CA ARG A 20 -24.19 -6.03 -26.15
C ARG A 20 -25.46 -5.38 -25.65
N LYS A 21 -26.52 -6.17 -25.45
CA LYS A 21 -27.73 -5.73 -24.73
C LYS A 21 -27.29 -5.04 -23.44
N PRO A 22 -27.81 -3.86 -23.13
CA PRO A 22 -27.59 -3.29 -21.80
C PRO A 22 -28.08 -4.32 -20.76
N LEU A 23 -27.22 -4.63 -19.79
CA LEU A 23 -27.57 -5.55 -18.72
C LEU A 23 -28.74 -4.95 -17.94
N SER A 24 -29.77 -5.74 -17.61
CA SER A 24 -30.85 -5.29 -16.76
C SER A 24 -30.34 -5.16 -15.31
N ALA A 25 -31.00 -4.32 -14.49
CA ALA A 25 -30.59 -4.12 -13.11
C ALA A 25 -30.66 -5.40 -12.24
N ALA A 26 -31.50 -6.39 -12.64
CA ALA A 26 -31.57 -7.73 -12.04
C ALA A 26 -30.26 -8.55 -12.23
N ASP A 27 -29.34 -8.07 -13.05
CA ASP A 27 -28.11 -8.78 -13.37
C ASP A 27 -26.93 -8.46 -12.42
N TYR A 28 -27.10 -7.57 -11.44
CA TYR A 28 -26.04 -7.20 -10.49
C TYR A 28 -26.23 -7.81 -9.13
N ASP A 29 -25.13 -8.28 -8.52
CA ASP A 29 -25.14 -8.79 -7.15
C ASP A 29 -25.19 -7.63 -6.14
N LEU A 30 -24.44 -6.54 -6.42
CA LEU A 30 -24.38 -5.35 -5.59
C LEU A 30 -24.24 -4.11 -6.47
N VAL A 31 -24.91 -3.02 -6.10
CA VAL A 31 -24.68 -1.68 -6.66
C VAL A 31 -24.34 -0.71 -5.54
N ILE A 32 -23.21 -0.01 -5.67
CA ILE A 32 -22.88 1.15 -4.82
C ILE A 32 -23.33 2.39 -5.58
N HIS A 33 -24.31 3.11 -5.03
CA HIS A 33 -25.06 4.15 -5.71
C HIS A 33 -24.69 5.55 -5.23
N GLY A 34 -24.60 6.50 -6.18
CA GLY A 34 -24.61 7.94 -5.91
C GLY A 34 -23.34 8.51 -5.29
N GLY A 35 -22.27 7.71 -5.12
CA GLY A 35 -21.03 8.16 -4.52
C GLY A 35 -20.09 8.88 -5.50
N ARG A 36 -19.21 9.75 -4.97
CA ARG A 36 -18.10 10.32 -5.74
C ARG A 36 -17.02 9.25 -5.89
N VAL A 37 -16.95 8.66 -7.06
CA VAL A 37 -15.92 7.64 -7.39
C VAL A 37 -14.60 8.35 -7.64
N ILE A 38 -13.57 7.97 -6.86
CA ILE A 38 -12.18 8.41 -7.06
C ILE A 38 -11.33 7.18 -7.37
N ASP A 39 -10.96 7.03 -8.62
CA ASP A 39 -10.04 6.00 -9.10
C ASP A 39 -8.88 6.65 -9.86
N PRO A 40 -7.76 6.89 -9.18
CA PRO A 40 -6.59 7.55 -9.78
C PRO A 40 -5.98 6.77 -10.94
N ALA A 41 -6.07 5.43 -10.94
CA ALA A 41 -5.57 4.59 -12.02
C ALA A 41 -6.30 4.84 -13.35
N GLN A 42 -7.58 5.20 -13.27
CA GLN A 42 -8.43 5.51 -14.42
C GLN A 42 -8.64 7.02 -14.64
N ARG A 43 -8.06 7.87 -13.77
CA ARG A 43 -8.27 9.32 -13.74
C ARG A 43 -9.76 9.68 -13.61
N ILE A 44 -10.48 8.92 -12.79
CA ILE A 44 -11.89 9.16 -12.47
C ILE A 44 -11.97 9.91 -11.16
N ASP A 45 -12.72 11.03 -11.16
CA ASP A 45 -13.12 11.78 -9.97
C ASP A 45 -14.47 12.45 -10.27
N ARG A 46 -15.56 11.71 -10.08
CA ARG A 46 -16.92 12.18 -10.30
C ARG A 46 -17.97 11.27 -9.68
N THR A 47 -19.19 11.77 -9.51
CA THR A 47 -20.33 10.95 -9.05
C THR A 47 -20.67 9.88 -10.08
N MET A 48 -20.66 8.63 -9.63
CA MET A 48 -20.97 7.44 -10.44
C MET A 48 -21.51 6.33 -9.55
N ASP A 49 -22.20 5.38 -10.18
CA ASP A 49 -22.54 4.10 -9.58
C ASP A 49 -21.49 3.05 -9.94
N VAL A 50 -21.20 2.15 -9.00
CA VAL A 50 -20.34 0.98 -9.19
C VAL A 50 -21.21 -0.26 -9.14
N ALA A 51 -21.42 -0.90 -10.28
CA ALA A 51 -22.18 -2.14 -10.38
C ALA A 51 -21.26 -3.36 -10.34
N ILE A 52 -21.61 -4.34 -9.53
CA ILE A 52 -20.79 -5.51 -9.23
C ILE A 52 -21.57 -6.78 -9.58
N ARG A 53 -20.88 -7.74 -10.24
CA ARG A 53 -21.39 -9.07 -10.54
C ARG A 53 -20.29 -10.11 -10.52
N GLY A 54 -20.55 -11.26 -9.90
CA GLY A 54 -19.60 -12.37 -9.81
C GLY A 54 -18.28 -11.99 -9.15
N GLY A 55 -18.31 -11.11 -8.14
CA GLY A 55 -17.12 -10.63 -7.44
C GLY A 55 -16.25 -9.65 -8.23
N LYS A 56 -16.72 -9.13 -9.36
CA LYS A 56 -15.98 -8.20 -10.22
C LYS A 56 -16.79 -6.93 -10.47
N VAL A 57 -16.08 -5.83 -10.70
CA VAL A 57 -16.68 -4.60 -11.22
C VAL A 57 -17.25 -4.89 -12.61
N ALA A 58 -18.56 -4.80 -12.75
CA ALA A 58 -19.27 -5.07 -13.98
C ALA A 58 -19.50 -3.80 -14.82
N ALA A 59 -19.75 -2.67 -14.15
CA ALA A 59 -19.91 -1.38 -14.79
C ALA A 59 -19.57 -0.22 -13.84
N LEU A 60 -19.13 0.89 -14.44
CA LEU A 60 -19.09 2.22 -13.85
C LEU A 60 -19.99 3.11 -14.70
N SER A 61 -20.99 3.74 -14.09
CA SER A 61 -22.00 4.52 -14.84
C SER A 61 -22.38 5.79 -14.07
N PRO A 62 -22.60 6.93 -14.75
CA PRO A 62 -23.17 8.11 -14.09
C PRO A 62 -24.56 7.86 -13.51
N LYS A 63 -25.27 6.87 -14.04
CA LYS A 63 -26.58 6.45 -13.57
C LYS A 63 -26.80 4.98 -13.96
N THR A 64 -26.73 4.11 -12.99
CA THR A 64 -27.12 2.70 -13.14
C THR A 64 -28.61 2.58 -12.76
N PRO A 65 -29.43 1.84 -13.53
CA PRO A 65 -30.78 1.54 -13.08
C PRO A 65 -30.72 0.83 -11.71
N VAL A 66 -31.25 1.49 -10.67
CA VAL A 66 -31.14 1.04 -9.27
C VAL A 66 -32.01 -0.20 -8.97
N SER A 67 -32.89 -0.60 -9.87
CA SER A 67 -33.83 -1.71 -9.67
C SER A 67 -33.58 -2.85 -10.68
N PRO A 68 -33.49 -4.06 -10.22
CA PRO A 68 -33.27 -4.60 -8.88
C PRO A 68 -31.90 -5.32 -8.76
N ALA A 69 -30.85 -4.62 -8.33
CA ALA A 69 -29.69 -5.31 -7.80
C ALA A 69 -30.11 -6.12 -6.56
N LYS A 70 -29.44 -7.25 -6.29
CA LYS A 70 -29.74 -8.07 -5.09
C LYS A 70 -29.48 -7.28 -3.80
N GLU A 71 -28.46 -6.42 -3.82
CA GLU A 71 -28.07 -5.57 -2.70
C GLU A 71 -27.68 -4.18 -3.22
N THR A 72 -27.91 -3.14 -2.41
CA THR A 72 -27.52 -1.76 -2.73
C THR A 72 -26.88 -1.09 -1.54
N ILE A 73 -25.80 -0.34 -1.78
CA ILE A 73 -25.17 0.56 -0.81
C ILE A 73 -25.41 1.98 -1.32
N ASP A 74 -26.11 2.79 -0.54
CA ASP A 74 -26.21 4.24 -0.80
C ASP A 74 -24.93 4.92 -0.31
N ALA A 75 -24.17 5.46 -1.24
CA ALA A 75 -22.95 6.23 -1.00
C ALA A 75 -23.11 7.73 -1.32
N SER A 76 -24.35 8.22 -1.35
CA SER A 76 -24.64 9.64 -1.61
C SER A 76 -23.89 10.52 -0.63
N GLY A 77 -23.14 11.50 -1.16
CA GLY A 77 -22.29 12.40 -0.36
C GLY A 77 -20.98 11.76 0.15
N GLN A 78 -20.72 10.50 -0.17
CA GLN A 78 -19.53 9.76 0.24
C GLN A 78 -18.56 9.54 -0.93
N LEU A 79 -17.34 9.13 -0.60
CA LEU A 79 -16.31 8.78 -1.57
C LEU A 79 -16.32 7.26 -1.78
N VAL A 80 -16.27 6.84 -3.02
CA VAL A 80 -16.16 5.44 -3.40
C VAL A 80 -14.80 5.24 -4.06
N VAL A 81 -13.91 4.52 -3.39
CA VAL A 81 -12.54 4.30 -3.83
C VAL A 81 -12.24 2.82 -4.01
N PRO A 82 -11.22 2.43 -4.80
CA PRO A 82 -10.73 1.06 -4.76
C PRO A 82 -10.42 0.64 -3.32
N GLY A 83 -10.60 -0.62 -2.99
CA GLY A 83 -10.25 -1.14 -1.67
C GLY A 83 -8.83 -0.72 -1.27
N LEU A 84 -8.68 -0.19 -0.05
CA LEU A 84 -7.41 0.35 0.40
C LEU A 84 -6.37 -0.74 0.54
N ILE A 85 -5.13 -0.39 0.24
CA ILE A 85 -3.96 -1.26 0.31
C ILE A 85 -2.96 -0.64 1.28
N ASP A 86 -2.69 -1.33 2.38
CA ASP A 86 -1.67 -0.94 3.35
C ASP A 86 -0.43 -1.83 3.17
N ILE A 87 0.66 -1.25 2.68
CA ILE A 87 1.88 -2.01 2.38
C ILE A 87 2.86 -2.12 3.55
N HIS A 88 2.51 -1.58 4.71
CA HIS A 88 3.36 -1.66 5.89
C HIS A 88 2.51 -1.59 7.16
N LEU A 89 2.27 -2.75 7.77
CA LEU A 89 1.65 -2.90 9.08
C LEU A 89 2.15 -4.18 9.76
N HIS A 90 1.72 -4.44 10.99
CA HIS A 90 2.12 -5.61 11.77
C HIS A 90 0.90 -6.37 12.27
N ALA A 91 0.42 -7.36 11.49
CA ALA A 91 -0.79 -8.16 11.77
C ALA A 91 -0.47 -9.43 12.57
N ARG A 92 0.37 -9.31 13.60
CA ARG A 92 0.83 -10.44 14.43
C ARG A 92 0.05 -10.62 15.73
N ASP A 93 -0.69 -9.59 16.15
CA ASP A 93 -1.30 -9.55 17.47
C ASP A 93 -2.77 -9.97 17.40
N ALA A 94 -3.20 -10.82 18.33
CA ALA A 94 -4.59 -11.30 18.39
C ALA A 94 -5.61 -10.15 18.60
N GLU A 95 -5.17 -9.06 19.25
CA GLU A 95 -5.99 -7.87 19.48
C GLU A 95 -6.14 -6.97 18.24
N LEU A 96 -5.32 -7.20 17.20
CA LEU A 96 -5.40 -6.51 15.92
C LEU A 96 -5.45 -7.54 14.78
N PRO A 97 -6.49 -8.36 14.69
CA PRO A 97 -6.59 -9.38 13.66
C PRO A 97 -6.84 -8.77 12.28
N PRO A 98 -6.53 -9.50 11.20
CA PRO A 98 -6.80 -9.07 9.83
C PRO A 98 -8.23 -8.59 9.58
N SER A 99 -9.23 -9.21 10.22
CA SER A 99 -10.63 -8.80 10.13
C SER A 99 -10.89 -7.40 10.70
N ALA A 100 -10.24 -7.03 11.79
CA ALA A 100 -10.34 -5.67 12.34
C ALA A 100 -9.70 -4.65 11.39
N ILE A 101 -8.57 -4.99 10.78
CA ILE A 101 -7.89 -4.14 9.77
C ILE A 101 -8.77 -3.98 8.53
N MET A 102 -9.44 -5.07 8.09
CA MET A 102 -10.39 -5.04 6.97
C MET A 102 -11.56 -4.09 7.26
N ALA A 103 -12.13 -4.14 8.45
CA ALA A 103 -13.23 -3.26 8.85
C ALA A 103 -12.84 -1.78 8.85
N LEU A 104 -11.55 -1.47 8.93
CA LEU A 104 -11.01 -0.10 8.78
C LEU A 104 -10.79 0.33 7.32
N GLY A 105 -11.23 -0.48 6.35
CA GLY A 105 -11.16 -0.15 4.93
C GLY A 105 -10.06 -0.85 4.13
N VAL A 106 -9.18 -1.61 4.78
CA VAL A 106 -8.00 -2.22 4.15
C VAL A 106 -8.34 -3.61 3.60
N THR A 107 -8.50 -3.73 2.29
CA THR A 107 -8.82 -5.00 1.60
C THR A 107 -7.57 -5.82 1.26
N SER A 108 -6.42 -5.17 1.15
CA SER A 108 -5.14 -5.84 0.92
C SER A 108 -4.08 -5.25 1.86
N MET A 109 -3.27 -6.12 2.47
CA MET A 109 -2.28 -5.69 3.44
C MET A 109 -0.98 -6.48 3.33
N LEU A 110 0.12 -5.82 3.69
CA LEU A 110 1.46 -6.39 3.71
C LEU A 110 2.03 -6.30 5.12
N ASP A 111 2.28 -7.44 5.75
CA ASP A 111 3.02 -7.46 7.01
C ASP A 111 4.46 -7.00 6.80
N GLY A 112 4.85 -5.96 7.51
CA GLY A 112 6.13 -5.25 7.39
C GLY A 112 7.31 -5.98 8.03
N GLY A 113 7.32 -7.31 8.07
CA GLY A 113 8.43 -8.10 8.59
C GLY A 113 8.34 -8.39 10.09
N SER A 114 7.14 -8.67 10.59
CA SER A 114 6.92 -9.04 12.00
C SER A 114 7.67 -10.32 12.38
N ARG A 115 7.92 -11.21 11.43
CA ARG A 115 8.57 -12.53 11.64
C ARG A 115 9.73 -12.72 10.67
N GLY A 116 10.70 -13.56 11.10
CA GLY A 116 11.82 -14.01 10.29
C GLY A 116 11.77 -15.50 10.02
N ALA A 117 12.86 -16.05 9.49
CA ALA A 117 12.91 -17.42 8.98
C ALA A 117 12.57 -18.50 10.01
N ASP A 118 12.89 -18.28 11.29
CA ASP A 118 12.67 -19.27 12.34
C ASP A 118 11.22 -19.35 12.84
N ASN A 119 10.35 -18.34 12.51
CA ASN A 119 9.00 -18.26 13.06
C ASN A 119 7.95 -17.71 12.08
N VAL A 120 8.26 -17.57 10.80
CA VAL A 120 7.33 -17.06 9.78
C VAL A 120 6.11 -17.95 9.58
N ASP A 121 6.21 -19.25 9.85
CA ASP A 121 5.08 -20.18 9.75
C ASP A 121 3.89 -19.72 10.61
N GLN A 122 4.13 -19.10 11.77
CA GLN A 122 3.07 -18.53 12.63
C GLN A 122 2.28 -17.42 11.92
N LEU A 123 2.98 -16.56 11.18
CA LEU A 123 2.36 -15.46 10.45
C LEU A 123 1.64 -15.94 9.18
N ILE A 124 2.14 -17.02 8.57
CA ILE A 124 1.47 -17.67 7.44
C ILE A 124 0.13 -18.25 7.82
N GLU A 125 -0.01 -18.83 9.02
CA GLU A 125 -1.31 -19.30 9.51
C GLU A 125 -2.30 -18.14 9.68
N VAL A 126 -1.85 -16.99 10.18
CA VAL A 126 -2.67 -15.77 10.22
C VAL A 126 -3.08 -15.34 8.81
N ALA A 127 -2.14 -15.31 7.86
CA ALA A 127 -2.43 -14.92 6.48
C ALA A 127 -3.37 -15.89 5.76
N ARG A 128 -3.30 -17.19 6.08
CA ARG A 128 -4.17 -18.23 5.49
C ARG A 128 -5.63 -18.06 5.89
N THR A 129 -5.88 -17.62 7.12
CA THR A 129 -7.22 -17.44 7.68
C THR A 129 -7.74 -16.02 7.58
N ALA A 130 -6.90 -15.08 7.11
CA ALA A 130 -7.26 -13.68 6.95
C ALA A 130 -8.42 -13.52 5.95
N PRO A 131 -9.46 -12.75 6.29
CA PRO A 131 -10.55 -12.47 5.36
C PRO A 131 -10.12 -11.51 4.23
N ASN A 132 -9.16 -10.62 4.50
CA ASN A 132 -8.54 -9.73 3.52
C ASN A 132 -7.25 -10.37 2.95
N ARG A 133 -6.73 -9.77 1.86
CA ARG A 133 -5.52 -10.30 1.21
C ARG A 133 -4.29 -9.91 1.99
N MET A 134 -3.72 -10.85 2.68
CA MET A 134 -2.47 -10.66 3.42
C MET A 134 -1.29 -11.24 2.65
N ARG A 135 -0.17 -10.48 2.60
CA ARG A 135 1.16 -10.91 2.17
C ARG A 135 2.19 -10.50 3.21
N ILE A 136 3.39 -11.03 3.08
CA ILE A 136 4.42 -10.95 4.13
C ILE A 136 5.74 -10.49 3.52
N LEU A 137 6.38 -9.51 4.16
CA LEU A 137 7.81 -9.30 4.04
C LEU A 137 8.52 -10.17 5.08
N LEU A 138 9.45 -11.00 4.64
CA LEU A 138 10.27 -11.78 5.57
C LEU A 138 11.33 -10.86 6.16
N ASN A 139 11.39 -10.74 7.49
CA ASN A 139 12.51 -10.06 8.14
C ASN A 139 13.80 -10.84 7.90
N ILE A 140 14.88 -10.14 7.55
CA ILE A 140 16.21 -10.80 7.42
C ILE A 140 16.71 -11.28 8.77
N GLY A 141 16.34 -10.65 9.88
CA GLY A 141 16.53 -11.16 11.23
C GLY A 141 15.67 -12.39 11.48
N ARG A 142 16.29 -13.52 11.82
CA ARG A 142 15.63 -14.85 11.88
C ARG A 142 14.43 -14.94 12.83
N LEU A 143 14.32 -14.06 13.82
CA LEU A 143 13.18 -13.99 14.73
C LEU A 143 12.20 -12.86 14.40
N GLY A 144 12.52 -12.01 13.41
CA GLY A 144 11.73 -10.84 13.07
C GLY A 144 11.87 -9.73 14.11
N ASN A 145 10.82 -8.94 14.30
CA ASN A 145 10.79 -7.92 15.33
C ASN A 145 10.95 -8.59 16.70
N ASN A 146 12.13 -8.43 17.30
CA ASN A 146 12.47 -9.15 18.53
C ASN A 146 11.54 -8.71 19.68
N PRO A 147 10.74 -9.63 20.25
CA PRO A 147 9.82 -9.30 21.34
C PRO A 147 10.52 -8.93 22.64
N ASN A 148 11.79 -9.27 22.78
CA ASN A 148 12.60 -8.98 23.98
C ASN A 148 13.16 -7.54 23.98
N GLY A 149 12.83 -6.71 22.98
CA GLY A 149 13.23 -5.30 22.91
C GLY A 149 14.72 -5.06 22.64
N ARG A 150 15.54 -6.10 22.51
CA ARG A 150 16.96 -5.98 22.15
C ARG A 150 17.11 -5.95 20.63
N GLY A 151 18.00 -5.11 20.11
CA GLY A 151 18.25 -5.03 18.68
C GLY A 151 18.70 -6.36 18.07
N GLU A 152 18.22 -6.65 16.89
CA GLU A 152 18.37 -7.96 16.23
C GLU A 152 19.83 -8.29 15.93
N PHE A 153 20.65 -7.28 15.62
CA PHE A 153 22.03 -7.41 15.13
C PHE A 153 23.05 -6.65 16.01
N LEU A 154 22.69 -6.28 17.24
CA LEU A 154 23.58 -5.49 18.12
C LEU A 154 24.83 -6.27 18.53
N ASP A 155 24.70 -7.55 18.78
CA ASP A 155 25.82 -8.38 19.26
C ASP A 155 26.54 -9.08 18.11
N SER A 156 25.82 -9.54 17.09
CA SER A 156 26.33 -10.32 15.96
C SER A 156 25.50 -10.10 14.70
N ILE A 157 26.09 -10.31 13.53
CA ILE A 157 25.41 -10.36 12.24
C ILE A 157 24.74 -11.72 11.97
N ASP A 158 25.01 -12.74 12.75
CA ASP A 158 24.54 -14.12 12.53
C ASP A 158 23.02 -14.25 12.45
N PRO A 159 22.20 -13.44 13.16
CA PRO A 159 20.76 -13.45 12.96
C PRO A 159 20.30 -13.13 11.54
N ALA A 160 21.11 -12.46 10.70
CA ALA A 160 20.85 -12.25 9.28
C ALA A 160 21.29 -13.45 8.44
N ASP A 161 20.71 -14.62 8.69
CA ASP A 161 21.05 -15.89 8.05
C ASP A 161 20.43 -15.99 6.64
N VAL A 162 21.28 -15.78 5.62
CA VAL A 162 20.89 -15.81 4.20
C VAL A 162 20.35 -17.17 3.79
N SER A 163 20.94 -18.27 4.28
CA SER A 163 20.55 -19.63 3.89
C SER A 163 19.16 -19.98 4.41
N LYS A 164 18.90 -19.71 5.69
CA LYS A 164 17.57 -19.90 6.30
C LYS A 164 16.53 -19.02 5.66
N ALA A 165 16.84 -17.74 5.43
CA ALA A 165 15.91 -16.81 4.81
C ALA A 165 15.54 -17.23 3.37
N ARG A 166 16.51 -17.69 2.56
CA ARG A 166 16.26 -18.26 1.22
C ARG A 166 15.36 -19.48 1.28
N ALA A 167 15.64 -20.42 2.19
CA ALA A 167 14.80 -21.61 2.36
C ALA A 167 13.36 -21.26 2.74
N ALA A 168 13.17 -20.28 3.63
CA ALA A 168 11.85 -19.80 4.01
C ALA A 168 11.10 -19.15 2.83
N VAL A 169 11.76 -18.28 2.03
CA VAL A 169 11.19 -17.68 0.83
C VAL A 169 10.80 -18.75 -0.18
N GLU A 170 11.68 -19.74 -0.45
CA GLU A 170 11.41 -20.83 -1.40
C GLU A 170 10.20 -21.66 -0.96
N LYS A 171 10.16 -22.06 0.32
CA LYS A 171 9.05 -22.83 0.91
C LYS A 171 7.72 -22.11 0.82
N HIS A 172 7.70 -20.77 0.94
CA HIS A 172 6.51 -19.98 1.15
C HIS A 172 6.27 -18.86 0.10
N ARG A 173 6.69 -19.07 -1.14
CA ARG A 173 6.63 -18.10 -2.24
C ARG A 173 5.26 -17.47 -2.48
N GLN A 174 4.19 -18.15 -2.17
CA GLN A 174 2.83 -17.61 -2.33
C GLN A 174 2.48 -16.56 -1.26
N TRP A 175 3.22 -16.55 -0.13
CA TRP A 175 2.96 -15.67 1.01
C TRP A 175 4.04 -14.61 1.17
N ILE A 176 5.31 -14.99 1.04
CA ILE A 176 6.47 -14.11 1.18
C ILE A 176 6.75 -13.45 -0.17
N VAL A 177 6.51 -12.13 -0.22
CA VAL A 177 6.57 -11.33 -1.47
C VAL A 177 7.69 -10.29 -1.46
N GLY A 178 8.47 -10.22 -0.40
CA GLY A 178 9.61 -9.33 -0.24
C GLY A 178 10.37 -9.59 1.04
N MET A 179 11.41 -8.79 1.26
CA MET A 179 12.23 -8.82 2.46
C MET A 179 12.06 -7.54 3.28
N LYS A 180 12.23 -7.63 4.59
CA LYS A 180 12.36 -6.48 5.49
C LYS A 180 13.75 -6.42 6.07
N ALA A 181 14.37 -5.24 6.07
CA ALA A 181 15.63 -4.97 6.74
C ALA A 181 15.49 -3.74 7.66
N ARG A 182 15.80 -3.89 8.95
CA ARG A 182 15.77 -2.81 9.94
C ARG A 182 17.20 -2.35 10.19
N LEU A 183 17.46 -1.07 9.85
CA LEU A 183 18.82 -0.54 9.73
C LEU A 183 19.19 0.46 10.83
N SER A 184 18.26 0.77 11.76
CA SER A 184 18.51 1.74 12.83
C SER A 184 19.66 1.30 13.72
N ARG A 185 20.44 2.23 14.22
CA ARG A 185 21.62 2.01 15.08
C ARG A 185 21.28 1.17 16.32
N GLY A 186 20.13 1.43 16.96
CA GLY A 186 19.62 0.62 18.06
C GLY A 186 19.27 -0.83 17.72
N ILE A 187 19.30 -1.21 16.43
CA ILE A 187 18.98 -2.56 15.93
C ILE A 187 20.20 -3.22 15.29
N ALA A 188 20.92 -2.48 14.44
CA ALA A 188 21.99 -3.00 13.60
C ALA A 188 23.41 -2.55 14.03
N ALA A 189 23.52 -1.66 15.04
CA ALA A 189 24.77 -0.99 15.41
C ALA A 189 25.41 -0.32 14.18
N ASP A 190 26.63 -0.70 13.82
CA ASP A 190 27.39 -0.28 12.65
C ASP A 190 27.31 -1.27 11.46
N ARG A 191 26.44 -2.28 11.56
CA ARG A 191 26.31 -3.37 10.58
C ARG A 191 25.18 -3.16 9.58
N ASP A 192 24.56 -1.99 9.53
CA ASP A 192 23.37 -1.70 8.72
C ASP A 192 23.56 -2.03 7.22
N LEU A 193 24.70 -1.67 6.62
CA LEU A 193 25.00 -2.02 5.23
C LEU A 193 25.19 -3.53 5.01
N GLU A 194 25.77 -4.23 5.98
CA GLU A 194 25.92 -5.69 5.88
C GLU A 194 24.57 -6.39 6.00
N VAL A 195 23.71 -5.95 6.94
CA VAL A 195 22.33 -6.43 7.07
C VAL A 195 21.58 -6.24 5.74
N LEU A 196 21.70 -5.04 5.13
CA LEU A 196 21.06 -4.73 3.85
C LEU A 196 21.61 -5.61 2.71
N ARG A 197 22.93 -5.78 2.61
CA ARG A 197 23.54 -6.64 1.58
C ARG A 197 23.08 -8.09 1.72
N ARG A 198 22.94 -8.63 2.92
CA ARG A 198 22.38 -9.98 3.15
C ARG A 198 20.92 -10.07 2.72
N ALA A 199 20.10 -9.05 2.98
CA ALA A 199 18.73 -8.99 2.46
C ALA A 199 18.71 -8.97 0.92
N VAL A 200 19.63 -8.22 0.26
CA VAL A 200 19.79 -8.23 -1.21
C VAL A 200 20.18 -9.62 -1.72
N GLN A 201 21.09 -10.31 -1.05
CA GLN A 201 21.49 -11.68 -1.42
C GLN A 201 20.31 -12.65 -1.36
N VAL A 202 19.40 -12.49 -0.38
CA VAL A 202 18.17 -13.30 -0.32
C VAL A 202 17.21 -12.91 -1.44
N ALA A 203 16.90 -11.63 -1.57
CA ALA A 203 15.84 -11.13 -2.46
C ALA A 203 16.16 -11.26 -3.96
N GLY A 204 17.46 -11.17 -4.33
CA GLY A 204 17.91 -11.13 -5.73
C GLY A 204 17.44 -12.31 -6.58
N PRO A 205 17.72 -13.57 -6.20
CA PRO A 205 17.32 -14.75 -6.98
C PRO A 205 15.80 -14.87 -7.18
N PHE A 206 15.00 -14.35 -6.26
CA PHE A 206 13.54 -14.39 -6.30
C PHE A 206 12.91 -13.18 -6.99
N GLN A 207 13.70 -12.15 -7.30
CA GLN A 207 13.24 -10.88 -7.88
C GLN A 207 12.13 -10.22 -7.05
N ILE A 208 12.26 -10.29 -5.71
CA ILE A 208 11.34 -9.65 -4.77
C ILE A 208 11.95 -8.36 -4.21
N PRO A 209 11.12 -7.36 -3.84
CA PRO A 209 11.60 -6.11 -3.28
C PRO A 209 12.11 -6.27 -1.85
N ILE A 210 12.91 -5.29 -1.43
CA ILE A 210 13.28 -5.09 -0.03
C ILE A 210 12.62 -3.82 0.46
N MET A 211 11.98 -3.87 1.62
CA MET A 211 11.59 -2.68 2.36
C MET A 211 12.58 -2.46 3.50
N ILE A 212 13.25 -1.32 3.49
CA ILE A 212 14.06 -0.91 4.63
C ILE A 212 13.24 -0.11 5.63
N HIS A 213 13.56 -0.28 6.91
CA HIS A 213 13.19 0.63 7.97
C HIS A 213 14.30 1.66 8.09
N MET A 214 14.04 2.87 7.61
CA MET A 214 14.94 3.99 7.75
C MET A 214 14.71 4.67 9.12
N GLY A 215 15.77 5.11 9.74
CA GLY A 215 15.71 5.81 10.99
C GLY A 215 17.12 6.28 11.35
N ASP A 216 17.48 6.34 12.63
CA ASP A 216 18.84 6.63 13.08
C ASP A 216 19.80 5.50 12.66
N THR A 217 20.35 5.57 11.44
CA THR A 217 21.27 4.59 10.86
C THR A 217 22.73 4.94 11.13
N ALA A 218 23.63 3.96 11.11
CA ALA A 218 25.08 4.20 11.19
C ALA A 218 25.62 4.80 9.89
N SER A 219 25.16 4.27 8.77
CA SER A 219 25.51 4.73 7.42
C SER A 219 24.66 5.91 6.98
N THR A 220 25.19 6.75 6.10
CA THR A 220 24.44 7.84 5.48
C THR A 220 23.38 7.29 4.53
N LEU A 221 22.30 8.02 4.32
CA LEU A 221 21.25 7.60 3.38
C LEU A 221 21.78 7.37 1.96
N PRO A 222 22.66 8.22 1.38
CA PRO A 222 23.29 7.93 0.09
C PRO A 222 24.00 6.58 0.02
N GLN A 223 24.72 6.16 1.07
CA GLN A 223 25.37 4.85 1.11
C GLN A 223 24.35 3.70 1.10
N ILE A 224 23.25 3.85 1.82
CA ILE A 224 22.16 2.88 1.84
C ILE A 224 21.47 2.83 0.47
N LEU A 225 21.14 3.98 -0.12
CA LEU A 225 20.50 4.09 -1.45
C LEU A 225 21.35 3.50 -2.57
N ALA A 226 22.69 3.52 -2.43
CA ALA A 226 23.60 2.90 -3.40
C ALA A 226 23.48 1.35 -3.45
N VAL A 227 23.03 0.72 -2.37
CA VAL A 227 22.83 -0.74 -2.30
C VAL A 227 21.43 -1.14 -2.78
N LEU A 228 20.43 -0.25 -2.68
CA LEU A 228 19.05 -0.52 -3.06
C LEU A 228 18.86 -0.60 -4.59
N ARG A 229 17.93 -1.44 -5.01
CA ARG A 229 17.63 -1.76 -6.41
C ARG A 229 16.30 -1.13 -6.83
N PRO A 230 16.05 -0.97 -8.14
CA PRO A 230 14.71 -0.60 -8.63
C PRO A 230 13.63 -1.52 -8.05
N GLY A 231 12.56 -0.92 -7.50
CA GLY A 231 11.48 -1.63 -6.84
C GLY A 231 11.63 -1.79 -5.33
N ASP A 232 12.84 -1.59 -4.77
CA ASP A 232 13.04 -1.58 -3.33
C ASP A 232 12.38 -0.34 -2.70
N ILE A 233 12.05 -0.41 -1.41
CA ILE A 233 11.20 0.56 -0.70
C ILE A 233 11.93 1.12 0.51
N VAL A 234 11.99 2.45 0.61
CA VAL A 234 12.46 3.18 1.80
C VAL A 234 11.22 3.57 2.61
N SER A 235 10.98 2.91 3.73
CA SER A 235 9.89 3.26 4.65
C SER A 235 10.36 4.16 5.77
N HIS A 236 9.43 4.93 6.35
CA HIS A 236 9.66 6.04 7.31
C HIS A 236 10.44 7.20 6.67
N MET A 237 10.12 7.50 5.40
CA MET A 237 10.87 8.47 4.61
C MET A 237 10.97 9.87 5.23
N TYR A 238 10.07 10.23 6.13
CA TYR A 238 10.07 11.55 6.79
C TYR A 238 10.63 11.54 8.21
N ALA A 239 11.46 10.53 8.53
CA ALA A 239 12.17 10.49 9.80
C ALA A 239 13.14 11.69 9.91
N PRO A 240 13.03 12.50 10.97
CA PRO A 240 13.91 13.64 11.22
C PRO A 240 15.22 13.18 11.89
N THR A 241 15.97 12.37 11.16
CA THR A 241 17.22 11.78 11.66
C THR A 241 18.41 12.43 10.98
N PRO A 242 19.64 12.33 11.54
CA PRO A 242 20.85 12.87 10.91
C PRO A 242 21.04 12.34 9.48
N HIS A 243 20.58 11.13 9.19
CA HIS A 243 20.69 10.48 7.88
C HIS A 243 19.34 10.37 7.16
N GLY A 244 18.42 11.32 7.39
CA GLY A 244 17.14 11.43 6.70
C GLY A 244 17.26 11.84 5.24
N ILE A 245 16.12 12.13 4.60
CA ILE A 245 16.05 12.51 3.18
C ILE A 245 16.52 13.94 2.90
N MET A 246 16.82 14.75 3.93
CA MET A 246 17.19 16.15 3.81
C MET A 246 18.60 16.39 4.33
N ASP A 247 19.25 17.41 3.77
CA ASP A 247 20.49 17.97 4.28
C ASP A 247 20.26 18.88 5.50
N GLN A 248 21.34 19.43 6.06
CA GLN A 248 21.31 20.34 7.22
C GLN A 248 20.54 21.64 6.96
N ASN A 249 20.34 22.02 5.69
CA ASN A 249 19.59 23.20 5.27
C ASN A 249 18.10 22.86 4.97
N GLY A 250 17.67 21.64 5.27
CA GLY A 250 16.31 21.16 5.02
C GLY A 250 15.99 20.92 3.53
N LYS A 251 16.99 20.78 2.66
CA LYS A 251 16.82 20.47 1.23
C LYS A 251 16.87 18.97 0.99
N ILE A 252 15.97 18.46 0.16
CA ILE A 252 16.00 17.06 -0.28
C ILE A 252 17.34 16.77 -0.98
N LEU A 253 18.03 15.74 -0.48
CA LEU A 253 19.31 15.30 -1.02
C LEU A 253 19.21 14.94 -2.52
N PRO A 254 20.18 15.34 -3.36
CA PRO A 254 20.20 14.96 -4.77
C PRO A 254 20.13 13.44 -4.99
N GLU A 255 20.80 12.66 -4.13
CA GLU A 255 20.85 11.21 -4.16
C GLU A 255 19.49 10.58 -3.89
N VAL A 256 18.65 11.22 -3.07
CA VAL A 256 17.27 10.79 -2.80
C VAL A 256 16.41 10.97 -4.05
N ARG A 257 16.54 12.10 -4.74
CA ARG A 257 15.84 12.34 -6.02
C ARG A 257 16.31 11.37 -7.11
N GLU A 258 17.63 11.12 -7.17
CA GLU A 258 18.21 10.14 -8.10
C GLU A 258 17.72 8.73 -7.81
N ALA A 259 17.68 8.31 -6.54
CA ALA A 259 17.17 7.00 -6.15
C ALA A 259 15.72 6.80 -6.61
N ARG A 260 14.85 7.81 -6.47
CA ARG A 260 13.47 7.75 -6.99
C ARG A 260 13.46 7.59 -8.51
N ARG A 261 14.32 8.32 -9.26
CA ARG A 261 14.44 8.19 -10.72
C ARG A 261 14.94 6.81 -11.15
N ARG A 262 15.78 6.16 -10.35
CA ARG A 262 16.20 4.76 -10.54
C ARG A 262 15.09 3.74 -10.23
N GLY A 263 13.95 4.17 -9.68
CA GLY A 263 12.80 3.31 -9.37
C GLY A 263 12.76 2.82 -7.92
N ILE A 264 13.55 3.38 -7.01
CA ILE A 264 13.38 3.17 -5.56
C ILE A 264 12.13 3.94 -5.12
N ARG A 265 11.29 3.31 -4.32
CA ARG A 265 10.04 3.88 -3.82
C ARG A 265 10.23 4.41 -2.40
N PHE A 266 9.49 5.47 -2.10
CA PHE A 266 9.52 6.11 -0.79
C PHE A 266 8.14 6.00 -0.15
N ASP A 267 8.08 5.26 0.93
CA ASP A 267 6.88 4.96 1.69
C ASP A 267 6.82 5.79 2.98
N PHE A 268 5.64 6.30 3.32
CA PHE A 268 5.49 7.11 4.52
C PHE A 268 5.73 6.30 5.80
N GLY A 269 5.04 5.16 5.96
CA GLY A 269 5.18 4.31 7.14
C GLY A 269 4.98 5.10 8.44
N ASN A 270 3.73 5.49 8.77
CA ASN A 270 3.48 6.41 9.89
C ASN A 270 4.14 5.97 11.21
N GLY A 271 3.88 4.74 11.63
CA GLY A 271 4.45 4.12 12.83
C GLY A 271 4.35 4.93 14.12
N LEU A 272 5.25 4.56 15.04
CA LEU A 272 5.45 5.19 16.33
C LEU A 272 6.95 5.56 16.46
N ASN A 273 7.32 6.30 17.52
CA ASN A 273 8.72 6.47 17.93
C ASN A 273 9.65 7.01 16.81
N GLU A 274 9.56 8.32 16.55
CA GLU A 274 10.54 9.06 15.73
C GLU A 274 10.55 8.73 14.22
N HIS A 275 9.55 8.02 13.70
CA HIS A 275 9.47 7.67 12.29
C HIS A 275 9.14 8.85 11.37
N TRP A 276 8.51 9.93 11.90
CA TRP A 276 8.23 11.14 11.15
C TRP A 276 7.86 12.32 12.05
N ASN A 277 8.04 13.53 11.55
CA ASN A 277 7.47 14.74 12.15
C ASN A 277 6.85 15.66 11.08
N TRP A 278 6.07 16.66 11.55
CA TRP A 278 5.38 17.59 10.66
C TRP A 278 6.34 18.41 9.80
N ASP A 279 7.46 18.86 10.35
CA ASP A 279 8.35 19.81 9.67
C ASP A 279 9.04 19.14 8.47
N VAL A 280 9.54 17.92 8.64
CA VAL A 280 10.14 17.14 7.54
C VAL A 280 9.09 16.83 6.46
N ALA A 281 7.89 16.35 6.87
CA ALA A 281 6.84 16.00 5.92
C ALA A 281 6.37 17.23 5.11
N GLN A 282 6.08 18.35 5.77
CA GLN A 282 5.64 19.58 5.11
C GLN A 282 6.74 20.17 4.21
N SER A 283 8.00 20.15 4.67
CA SER A 283 9.12 20.63 3.87
C SER A 283 9.32 19.78 2.62
N ALA A 284 9.21 18.46 2.74
CA ALA A 284 9.30 17.54 1.60
C ALA A 284 8.18 17.78 0.57
N LEU A 285 6.93 17.91 1.03
CA LEU A 285 5.79 18.22 0.15
C LEU A 285 5.99 19.54 -0.59
N LYS A 286 6.42 20.61 0.10
CA LYS A 286 6.71 21.92 -0.51
C LYS A 286 7.82 21.84 -1.57
N GLN A 287 8.76 20.92 -1.41
CA GLN A 287 9.83 20.68 -2.38
C GLN A 287 9.45 19.71 -3.50
N GLY A 288 8.17 19.34 -3.63
CA GLY A 288 7.67 18.40 -4.65
C GLY A 288 8.18 16.97 -4.45
N PHE A 289 8.34 16.55 -3.19
CA PHE A 289 8.76 15.19 -2.85
C PHE A 289 7.71 14.49 -1.94
N PRO A 290 6.49 14.24 -2.48
CA PRO A 290 5.47 13.48 -1.77
C PRO A 290 5.88 12.01 -1.63
N PRO A 291 5.23 11.22 -0.75
CA PRO A 291 5.44 9.78 -0.71
C PRO A 291 4.90 9.10 -1.97
N ASP A 292 5.51 7.99 -2.38
CA ASP A 292 4.96 7.12 -3.42
C ASP A 292 3.79 6.32 -2.87
N THR A 293 3.88 5.90 -1.59
CA THR A 293 2.85 5.17 -0.87
C THR A 293 2.67 5.74 0.54
N ILE A 294 1.44 5.66 1.05
CA ILE A 294 1.10 5.97 2.42
C ILE A 294 0.72 4.65 3.09
N SER A 295 1.43 4.30 4.15
CA SER A 295 1.18 3.10 4.95
C SER A 295 1.16 3.44 6.43
N THR A 296 0.63 2.54 7.24
CA THR A 296 0.37 2.83 8.65
C THR A 296 1.51 2.46 9.57
N ASP A 297 2.28 1.41 9.28
CA ASP A 297 3.11 0.72 10.27
C ASP A 297 2.30 0.42 11.56
N LEU A 298 1.04 -0.01 11.36
CA LEU A 298 0.07 -0.18 12.43
C LEU A 298 0.44 -1.35 13.32
N THR A 299 0.51 -1.07 14.60
CA THR A 299 0.57 -2.04 15.70
C THR A 299 -0.60 -1.77 16.64
N ILE A 300 -0.85 -2.66 17.60
CA ILE A 300 -1.89 -2.43 18.60
C ILE A 300 -1.66 -1.13 19.38
N ALA A 301 -0.42 -0.82 19.73
CA ALA A 301 -0.08 0.43 20.40
C ALA A 301 -0.35 1.68 19.57
N GLY A 302 -0.24 1.59 18.23
CA GLY A 302 -0.47 2.71 17.32
C GLY A 302 -1.95 3.06 17.11
N ARG A 303 -2.87 2.21 17.54
CA ARG A 303 -4.31 2.47 17.40
C ARG A 303 -4.89 3.56 18.29
N THR A 304 -4.14 4.06 19.22
CA THR A 304 -4.65 5.00 20.24
C THR A 304 -4.81 6.42 19.71
N ASP A 305 -3.70 7.06 19.28
CA ASP A 305 -3.68 8.47 18.92
C ASP A 305 -2.84 8.82 17.69
N GLN A 306 -1.74 8.11 17.46
CA GLN A 306 -0.79 8.48 16.41
C GLN A 306 -1.14 7.91 15.03
N VAL A 307 -1.59 6.66 14.95
CA VAL A 307 -1.92 6.00 13.69
C VAL A 307 -3.43 5.91 13.51
N ILE A 308 -4.13 5.30 14.46
CA ILE A 308 -5.57 5.00 14.49
C ILE A 308 -5.92 3.98 13.38
N ASP A 309 -5.89 4.41 12.12
CA ASP A 309 -6.17 3.61 10.91
C ASP A 309 -5.58 4.27 9.66
N LEU A 310 -5.64 3.60 8.52
CA LEU A 310 -5.13 4.12 7.25
C LEU A 310 -5.88 5.38 6.76
N PRO A 311 -7.22 5.50 6.84
CA PRO A 311 -7.93 6.74 6.53
C PRO A 311 -7.49 7.94 7.38
N ASN A 312 -7.18 7.73 8.67
CA ASN A 312 -6.63 8.79 9.53
C ASN A 312 -5.24 9.22 9.05
N VAL A 313 -4.39 8.27 8.69
CA VAL A 313 -3.04 8.57 8.14
C VAL A 313 -3.15 9.35 6.84
N VAL A 314 -4.05 8.97 5.92
CA VAL A 314 -4.33 9.74 4.70
C VAL A 314 -4.81 11.15 5.03
N SER A 315 -5.64 11.31 6.06
CA SER A 315 -6.17 12.63 6.48
C SER A 315 -5.07 13.60 6.93
N LYS A 316 -3.96 13.10 7.49
CA LYS A 316 -2.79 13.94 7.80
C LYS A 316 -2.19 14.58 6.54
N PHE A 317 -2.18 13.84 5.42
CA PHE A 317 -1.71 14.37 4.14
C PHE A 317 -2.68 15.38 3.53
N LEU A 318 -4.00 15.17 3.68
CA LEU A 318 -5.00 16.17 3.31
C LEU A 318 -4.83 17.45 4.14
N TYR A 319 -4.59 17.33 5.44
CA TYR A 319 -4.27 18.47 6.31
C TYR A 319 -3.02 19.23 5.85
N MET A 320 -1.99 18.52 5.37
CA MET A 320 -0.78 19.14 4.82
C MET A 320 -0.95 19.72 3.40
N GLY A 321 -2.15 19.62 2.81
CA GLY A 321 -2.48 20.19 1.50
C GLY A 321 -2.24 19.27 0.31
N MET A 322 -2.01 17.96 0.51
CA MET A 322 -1.97 16.99 -0.60
C MET A 322 -3.36 16.87 -1.23
N PRO A 323 -3.49 16.95 -2.57
CA PRO A 323 -4.75 16.71 -3.26
C PRO A 323 -5.34 15.33 -2.94
N LEU A 324 -6.66 15.25 -2.81
CA LEU A 324 -7.36 14.03 -2.38
C LEU A 324 -7.09 12.85 -3.33
N ASP A 325 -7.12 13.08 -4.63
CA ASP A 325 -6.85 12.06 -5.65
C ASP A 325 -5.41 11.50 -5.54
N GLN A 326 -4.43 12.36 -5.25
CA GLN A 326 -3.06 11.94 -5.02
C GLN A 326 -2.91 11.12 -3.72
N ALA A 327 -3.57 11.56 -2.65
CA ALA A 327 -3.56 10.83 -1.38
C ALA A 327 -4.22 9.44 -1.52
N ILE A 328 -5.35 9.36 -2.23
CA ILE A 328 -6.01 8.07 -2.57
C ILE A 328 -5.12 7.21 -3.47
N ALA A 329 -4.40 7.80 -4.43
CA ALA A 329 -3.45 7.05 -5.25
C ALA A 329 -2.39 6.33 -4.41
N CYS A 330 -1.87 6.98 -3.37
CA CYS A 330 -0.84 6.42 -2.48
C CYS A 330 -1.30 5.17 -1.72
N VAL A 331 -2.59 5.01 -1.47
CA VAL A 331 -3.19 3.88 -0.74
C VAL A 331 -4.00 2.92 -1.64
N THR A 332 -3.95 3.12 -2.95
CA THR A 332 -4.64 2.30 -3.94
C THR A 332 -3.70 1.94 -5.09
N SER A 333 -3.72 2.69 -6.18
CA SER A 333 -3.00 2.37 -7.42
C SER A 333 -1.47 2.39 -7.26
N ASN A 334 -0.91 3.26 -6.44
CA ASN A 334 0.54 3.30 -6.20
C ASN A 334 0.98 2.13 -5.30
N ALA A 335 0.22 1.87 -4.22
CA ALA A 335 0.45 0.73 -3.33
C ALA A 335 0.34 -0.58 -4.10
N SER A 336 -0.67 -0.73 -4.97
CA SER A 336 -0.84 -1.88 -5.88
C SER A 336 0.40 -2.10 -6.76
N ARG A 337 0.92 -1.05 -7.40
CA ARG A 337 2.11 -1.14 -8.25
C ARG A 337 3.42 -1.39 -7.48
N SER A 338 3.41 -1.17 -6.18
CA SER A 338 4.60 -1.38 -5.34
C SER A 338 4.82 -2.84 -4.99
N ILE A 339 3.76 -3.65 -4.97
CA ILE A 339 3.80 -5.07 -4.64
C ILE A 339 3.12 -5.84 -5.77
N ARG A 340 3.89 -6.65 -6.49
CA ARG A 340 3.43 -7.36 -7.70
C ARG A 340 2.16 -8.18 -7.45
N GLU A 341 2.04 -8.80 -6.30
CA GLU A 341 0.91 -9.65 -5.90
C GLU A 341 -0.38 -8.86 -5.70
N PHE A 342 -0.30 -7.52 -5.63
CA PHE A 342 -1.45 -6.63 -5.54
C PHE A 342 -1.82 -5.96 -6.87
N ASN A 343 -1.13 -6.22 -7.98
CA ASN A 343 -1.34 -5.53 -9.27
C ASN A 343 -2.76 -5.67 -9.86
N ALA A 344 -3.53 -6.69 -9.44
CA ALA A 344 -4.92 -6.86 -9.86
C ALA A 344 -5.90 -5.90 -9.15
N TYR A 345 -5.46 -5.26 -8.06
CA TYR A 345 -6.25 -4.45 -7.15
C TYR A 345 -5.91 -2.96 -7.29
N GLY A 346 -6.52 -2.10 -6.48
CA GLY A 346 -6.22 -0.66 -6.47
C GLY A 346 -6.82 0.12 -7.65
N SER A 347 -7.82 -0.45 -8.35
CA SER A 347 -8.62 0.21 -9.39
C SER A 347 -10.00 -0.44 -9.50
N LEU A 348 -11.00 0.36 -9.84
CA LEU A 348 -12.39 -0.05 -10.12
C LEU A 348 -12.64 -0.29 -11.61
N ARG A 349 -11.60 -0.57 -12.41
CA ARG A 349 -11.78 -0.84 -13.83
C ARG A 349 -12.72 -2.04 -14.04
N VAL A 350 -13.55 -1.98 -15.07
CA VAL A 350 -14.46 -3.08 -15.41
C VAL A 350 -13.65 -4.37 -15.60
N GLY A 351 -14.12 -5.45 -14.95
CA GLY A 351 -13.46 -6.75 -14.91
C GLY A 351 -12.45 -6.93 -13.76
N ALA A 352 -12.06 -5.86 -13.06
CA ALA A 352 -11.22 -5.98 -11.85
C ALA A 352 -11.99 -6.66 -10.71
N PRO A 353 -11.28 -7.29 -9.75
CA PRO A 353 -11.89 -7.71 -8.50
C PRO A 353 -12.64 -6.55 -7.84
N ALA A 354 -13.86 -6.81 -7.37
CA ALA A 354 -14.69 -5.78 -6.76
C ALA A 354 -14.33 -5.61 -5.27
N ASP A 355 -13.19 -4.97 -5.05
CA ASP A 355 -12.78 -4.49 -3.74
C ASP A 355 -12.98 -2.98 -3.71
N VAL A 356 -13.84 -2.53 -2.81
CA VAL A 356 -14.27 -1.13 -2.73
C VAL A 356 -14.27 -0.70 -1.27
N THR A 357 -13.77 0.49 -1.00
CA THR A 357 -13.94 1.15 0.29
C THR A 357 -14.79 2.41 0.09
N VAL A 358 -15.84 2.51 0.88
CA VAL A 358 -16.66 3.72 0.96
C VAL A 358 -16.15 4.55 2.14
N LEU A 359 -15.75 5.78 1.85
CA LEU A 359 -15.20 6.71 2.84
C LEU A 359 -16.12 7.94 2.95
N GLU A 360 -16.21 8.48 4.15
CA GLU A 360 -16.79 9.79 4.37
C GLU A 360 -15.70 10.80 4.75
N LEU A 361 -15.71 11.97 4.13
CA LEU A 361 -14.89 13.09 4.55
C LEU A 361 -15.65 13.89 5.58
N THR A 362 -15.56 13.43 6.83
CA THR A 362 -16.32 14.00 7.97
C THR A 362 -15.73 15.36 8.36
N GLN A 363 -16.60 16.35 8.51
CA GLN A 363 -16.24 17.68 9.01
C GLN A 363 -16.27 17.71 10.54
N GLY A 364 -15.32 18.42 11.16
CA GLY A 364 -15.22 18.53 12.62
C GLY A 364 -13.85 18.99 13.06
N ALA A 365 -13.60 18.96 14.37
CA ALA A 365 -12.28 19.22 14.93
C ALA A 365 -11.58 17.89 15.22
N PHE A 366 -10.48 17.63 14.50
CA PHE A 366 -9.71 16.39 14.62
C PHE A 366 -8.27 16.70 14.98
N SER A 367 -7.77 16.05 16.03
CA SER A 367 -6.35 16.11 16.39
C SER A 367 -5.56 15.11 15.57
N PHE A 368 -4.51 15.59 14.89
CA PHE A 368 -3.51 14.75 14.22
C PHE A 368 -2.19 14.87 14.95
N VAL A 369 -1.59 13.74 15.26
CA VAL A 369 -0.40 13.66 16.09
C VAL A 369 0.75 13.06 15.29
N ASP A 370 1.95 13.70 15.35
CA ASP A 370 3.18 13.11 14.82
C ASP A 370 3.87 12.21 15.85
N ASN A 371 4.99 11.62 15.49
CA ASN A 371 5.70 10.72 16.41
C ASN A 371 6.48 11.44 17.54
N TYR A 372 6.52 12.76 17.50
CA TYR A 372 7.09 13.63 18.54
C TYR A 372 6.02 14.24 19.44
N LYS A 373 4.76 13.73 19.35
CA LYS A 373 3.61 14.22 20.12
C LYS A 373 3.19 15.65 19.79
N ASN A 374 3.64 16.21 18.67
CA ASN A 374 3.14 17.48 18.20
C ASN A 374 1.75 17.31 17.60
N VAL A 375 0.78 18.02 18.17
CA VAL A 375 -0.62 17.98 17.74
C VAL A 375 -0.89 19.08 16.71
N ARG A 376 -1.62 18.74 15.66
CA ARG A 376 -2.21 19.70 14.70
C ARG A 376 -3.71 19.47 14.62
N MET A 377 -4.46 20.56 14.62
CA MET A 377 -5.93 20.50 14.55
C MET A 377 -6.38 20.64 13.09
N GLY A 378 -7.00 19.58 12.58
CA GLY A 378 -7.64 19.60 11.26
C GLY A 378 -9.14 19.80 11.37
N THR A 379 -9.76 20.20 10.25
CA THR A 379 -11.21 20.43 10.15
C THR A 379 -11.96 19.30 9.47
N GLN A 380 -11.25 18.30 8.98
CA GLN A 380 -11.83 17.15 8.28
C GLN A 380 -11.00 15.89 8.46
N ARG A 381 -11.68 14.74 8.45
CA ARG A 381 -11.05 13.41 8.53
C ARG A 381 -11.81 12.40 7.68
N LEU A 382 -11.08 11.53 6.98
CA LEU A 382 -11.64 10.37 6.30
C LEU A 382 -12.02 9.29 7.32
N MET A 383 -13.21 8.74 7.16
CA MET A 383 -13.73 7.64 7.98
C MET A 383 -14.31 6.54 7.09
N THR A 384 -14.01 5.29 7.38
CA THR A 384 -14.61 4.14 6.67
C THR A 384 -16.10 4.02 7.01
N ARG A 385 -16.94 3.84 5.98
CA ARG A 385 -18.39 3.66 6.11
C ARG A 385 -18.86 2.29 5.65
N ALA A 386 -18.25 1.76 4.60
CA ALA A 386 -18.50 0.40 4.16
C ALA A 386 -17.27 -0.18 3.46
N VAL A 387 -17.14 -1.49 3.51
CA VAL A 387 -16.09 -2.25 2.82
C VAL A 387 -16.74 -3.37 2.02
N VAL A 388 -16.39 -3.42 0.75
CA VAL A 388 -16.77 -4.50 -0.16
C VAL A 388 -15.50 -5.24 -0.56
N MET A 389 -15.53 -6.55 -0.46
CA MET A 389 -14.40 -7.38 -0.82
C MET A 389 -14.87 -8.60 -1.65
N GLY A 390 -14.27 -8.77 -2.83
CA GLY A 390 -14.72 -9.79 -3.78
C GLY A 390 -16.20 -9.68 -4.12
N GLY A 391 -16.73 -8.46 -4.12
CA GLY A 391 -18.12 -8.17 -4.46
C GLY A 391 -19.15 -8.37 -3.34
N LYS A 392 -18.71 -8.65 -2.13
CA LYS A 392 -19.59 -8.79 -0.96
C LYS A 392 -19.31 -7.67 0.05
N LYS A 393 -20.35 -7.08 0.61
CA LYS A 393 -20.22 -6.17 1.75
C LYS A 393 -19.71 -6.96 2.95
N VAL A 394 -18.65 -6.51 3.58
CA VAL A 394 -17.97 -7.19 4.71
C VAL A 394 -17.86 -6.32 5.95
N ALA A 395 -18.05 -5.00 5.82
CA ALA A 395 -18.15 -4.05 6.92
C ALA A 395 -18.93 -2.80 6.48
#